data_17e0730bd2005066919713d98c59bd9e
#
_entry.id   17e0730bd2005066919713d98c59bd9e
#
_cell.length_a   1.000
_cell.length_b   1.000
_cell.length_c   1.000
_cell.angle_alpha   90.00
_cell.angle_beta   90.00
_cell.angle_gamma   90.00
#
_symmetry.space_group_name_H-M   'P 1'
#
loop_
_entity.id
_entity.type
_entity.pdbx_description
1 polymer ?
#
loop_
_entity_poly.entity_id
_entity_poly.type
_entity_poly.pdbx_seq_one_letter_code
_entity_poly.pdbx_strand_id
1 'polypeptide(L)'
;MMCRVIVGVMFAAVIVQSAPLARAEGGLPVLPAQRAVVRAGDEAPNFQLRDMNGRVVALSDLRGKVVLLNFWATWCGPCRIEMPAMERLYRAYSRKDFEILAVSTDPQGAAVTRPFQQEHRLTFPILHDSDFRVGLAYGARTLPMTFMVDRRGIVRQQIFGARDWEAPEAHQLIEMLMKS
;
A
#
# COMPACT_ATOMS: atom_id res chain seq x y z
N MET A 1 17.98 85.28 55.41
CA MET A 1 18.82 84.29 54.74
C MET A 1 17.89 83.32 54.04
N MET A 2 17.74 83.48 52.71
CA MET A 2 16.81 82.68 51.88
C MET A 2 17.59 81.61 51.11
N CYS A 3 17.30 80.39 51.41
CA CYS A 3 17.90 79.25 50.69
C CYS A 3 16.94 78.86 49.56
N ARG A 4 17.41 79.03 48.28
CA ARG A 4 16.67 78.64 47.07
C ARG A 4 16.99 77.22 46.79
N VAL A 5 15.98 76.33 46.87
CA VAL A 5 16.06 74.95 46.41
C VAL A 5 15.72 74.91 44.90
N ILE A 6 16.65 74.52 44.10
CA ILE A 6 16.47 74.29 42.64
C ILE A 6 16.05 72.79 42.45
N VAL A 7 14.78 72.61 42.04
CA VAL A 7 14.27 71.31 41.70
C VAL A 7 14.63 71.07 40.23
N GLY A 8 15.57 70.16 39.97
CA GLY A 8 15.92 69.74 38.64
C GLY A 8 14.94 68.66 38.15
N VAL A 9 14.18 69.00 37.13
CA VAL A 9 13.31 68.03 36.44
C VAL A 9 14.17 67.23 35.43
N MET A 10 14.43 65.96 35.75
CA MET A 10 15.05 65.02 34.80
C MET A 10 13.98 64.53 33.86
N PHE A 11 14.03 64.91 32.58
CA PHE A 11 13.29 64.27 31.48
C PHE A 11 13.97 62.94 31.12
N ALA A 12 13.35 61.86 31.51
CA ALA A 12 13.73 60.53 31.01
C ALA A 12 13.20 60.34 29.57
N ALA A 13 14.10 60.36 28.64
CA ALA A 13 13.75 60.01 27.22
C ALA A 13 13.47 58.51 27.12
N VAL A 14 12.20 58.15 26.90
CA VAL A 14 11.81 56.77 26.58
C VAL A 14 12.18 56.49 25.13
N ILE A 15 13.25 55.76 24.96
CA ILE A 15 13.63 55.24 23.64
C ILE A 15 12.72 54.05 23.33
N VAL A 16 11.70 54.27 22.50
CA VAL A 16 10.87 53.20 21.94
C VAL A 16 11.73 52.46 20.91
N GLN A 17 12.31 51.35 21.28
CA GLN A 17 12.96 50.43 20.35
C GLN A 17 11.88 49.72 19.55
N SER A 18 11.71 50.11 18.27
CA SER A 18 10.90 49.40 17.31
C SER A 18 11.62 48.06 16.96
N ALA A 19 11.15 46.96 17.56
CA ALA A 19 11.58 45.64 17.14
C ALA A 19 11.16 45.41 15.67
N PRO A 20 12.04 44.88 14.82
CA PRO A 20 11.65 44.51 13.48
C PRO A 20 10.61 43.39 13.56
N LEU A 21 9.46 43.63 12.91
CA LEU A 21 8.47 42.54 12.65
C LEU A 21 9.16 41.45 11.84
N ALA A 22 9.54 40.37 12.51
CA ALA A 22 9.95 39.14 11.83
C ALA A 22 8.76 38.70 10.94
N ARG A 23 8.94 38.86 9.63
CA ARG A 23 8.01 38.38 8.63
C ARG A 23 8.05 36.86 8.73
N ALA A 24 7.05 36.28 9.39
CA ALA A 24 6.84 34.84 9.38
C ALA A 24 6.56 34.45 7.91
N GLU A 25 7.56 33.93 7.22
CA GLU A 25 7.36 33.22 5.97
C GLU A 25 6.62 31.93 6.34
N GLY A 26 5.31 32.07 6.48
CA GLY A 26 4.39 30.95 6.60
C GLY A 26 4.30 30.24 5.26
N GLY A 27 5.35 29.51 4.91
CA GLY A 27 5.23 28.46 3.92
C GLY A 27 4.17 27.50 4.43
N LEU A 28 3.04 27.37 3.69
CA LEU A 28 2.05 26.35 3.97
C LEU A 28 2.79 25.03 4.12
N PRO A 29 2.47 24.18 5.12
CA PRO A 29 3.09 22.89 5.25
C PRO A 29 2.89 22.16 3.91
N VAL A 30 3.99 21.85 3.23
CA VAL A 30 3.98 21.00 2.05
C VAL A 30 3.43 19.67 2.54
N LEU A 31 2.14 19.44 2.27
CA LEU A 31 1.54 18.13 2.53
C LEU A 31 2.43 17.11 1.82
N PRO A 32 2.83 16.02 2.51
CA PRO A 32 3.61 14.98 1.87
C PRO A 32 2.86 14.58 0.61
N ALA A 33 3.56 14.59 -0.53
CA ALA A 33 3.01 14.27 -1.84
C ALA A 33 2.10 13.06 -1.67
N GLN A 34 0.81 13.22 -2.00
CA GLN A 34 -0.15 12.13 -1.97
C GLN A 34 0.52 10.98 -2.69
N ARG A 35 0.76 9.86 -1.98
CA ARG A 35 1.43 8.70 -2.57
C ARG A 35 0.70 8.39 -3.86
N ALA A 36 1.41 8.53 -4.97
CA ALA A 36 0.85 8.28 -6.28
C ALA A 36 0.29 6.86 -6.29
N VAL A 37 -0.94 6.71 -6.75
CA VAL A 37 -1.55 5.40 -6.97
C VAL A 37 -0.60 4.61 -7.86
N VAL A 38 -0.21 3.41 -7.44
CA VAL A 38 0.68 2.51 -8.20
C VAL A 38 0.08 2.28 -9.58
N ARG A 39 0.89 2.41 -10.62
CA ARG A 39 0.45 2.29 -12.03
C ARG A 39 1.31 1.28 -12.78
N ALA A 40 0.83 0.85 -13.92
CA ALA A 40 1.64 0.05 -14.84
C ALA A 40 2.91 0.84 -15.24
N GLY A 41 4.07 0.19 -15.12
CA GLY A 41 5.39 0.77 -15.30
C GLY A 41 6.10 1.14 -14.01
N ASP A 42 5.38 1.32 -12.89
CA ASP A 42 5.99 1.62 -11.59
C ASP A 42 6.62 0.37 -10.97
N GLU A 43 7.63 0.56 -10.16
CA GLU A 43 8.10 -0.48 -9.26
C GLU A 43 7.01 -0.79 -8.23
N ALA A 44 6.70 -2.08 -8.05
CA ALA A 44 5.74 -2.52 -7.04
C ALA A 44 6.28 -2.20 -5.63
N PRO A 45 5.57 -1.39 -4.81
CA PRO A 45 5.98 -1.09 -3.46
C PRO A 45 6.26 -2.36 -2.66
N ASN A 46 7.47 -2.49 -2.11
CA ASN A 46 7.79 -3.64 -1.29
C ASN A 46 7.00 -3.61 0.02
N PHE A 47 6.63 -4.79 0.50
CA PHE A 47 5.96 -4.97 1.78
C PHE A 47 6.43 -6.26 2.45
N GLN A 48 6.12 -6.39 3.72
CA GLN A 48 6.27 -7.62 4.49
C GLN A 48 4.97 -7.87 5.24
N LEU A 49 4.35 -9.02 4.98
CA LEU A 49 3.12 -9.46 5.65
C LEU A 49 3.29 -10.88 6.18
N ARG A 50 2.47 -11.25 7.16
CA ARG A 50 2.44 -12.62 7.68
C ARG A 50 1.47 -13.48 6.89
N ASP A 51 1.88 -14.70 6.61
CA ASP A 51 1.00 -15.73 6.06
C ASP A 51 0.12 -16.37 7.15
N MET A 52 -0.71 -17.33 6.76
CA MET A 52 -1.60 -18.10 7.62
C MET A 52 -0.88 -18.87 8.75
N ASN A 53 0.43 -19.10 8.63
CA ASN A 53 1.26 -19.82 9.58
C ASN A 53 2.17 -18.88 10.39
N GLY A 54 2.00 -17.56 10.21
CA GLY A 54 2.79 -16.53 10.88
C GLY A 54 4.16 -16.27 10.26
N ARG A 55 4.51 -16.92 9.14
CA ARG A 55 5.77 -16.66 8.43
C ARG A 55 5.69 -15.30 7.74
N VAL A 56 6.77 -14.56 7.80
CA VAL A 56 6.89 -13.28 7.07
C VAL A 56 7.21 -13.58 5.61
N VAL A 57 6.43 -12.98 4.71
CA VAL A 57 6.61 -13.02 3.26
C VAL A 57 6.83 -11.59 2.79
N ALA A 58 7.94 -11.34 2.09
CA ALA A 58 8.21 -10.06 1.45
C ALA A 58 7.99 -10.18 -0.07
N LEU A 59 7.43 -9.15 -0.69
CA LEU A 59 7.30 -9.13 -2.16
C LEU A 59 8.67 -9.20 -2.84
N SER A 60 9.70 -8.59 -2.23
CA SER A 60 11.08 -8.63 -2.73
C SER A 60 11.67 -10.04 -2.84
N ASP A 61 11.19 -11.00 -2.03
CA ASP A 61 11.66 -12.39 -2.04
C ASP A 61 11.20 -13.16 -3.28
N LEU A 62 10.28 -12.56 -4.04
CA LEU A 62 9.71 -13.15 -5.26
C LEU A 62 10.30 -12.56 -6.55
N ARG A 63 11.41 -11.82 -6.45
CA ARG A 63 12.15 -11.40 -7.65
C ARG A 63 12.54 -12.63 -8.49
N GLY A 64 12.40 -12.52 -9.80
CA GLY A 64 12.58 -13.64 -10.72
C GLY A 64 11.31 -14.43 -11.03
N LYS A 65 10.20 -14.16 -10.30
CA LYS A 65 8.88 -14.73 -10.60
C LYS A 65 7.90 -13.69 -11.10
N VAL A 66 6.94 -14.10 -11.89
CA VAL A 66 5.72 -13.32 -12.14
C VAL A 66 4.82 -13.47 -10.92
N VAL A 67 4.32 -12.36 -10.38
CA VAL A 67 3.45 -12.35 -9.19
C VAL A 67 2.08 -11.79 -9.54
N LEU A 68 1.03 -12.55 -9.23
CA LEU A 68 -0.35 -12.10 -9.18
C LEU A 68 -0.62 -11.66 -7.74
N LEU A 69 -0.61 -10.34 -7.50
CA LEU A 69 -0.88 -9.75 -6.20
C LEU A 69 -2.35 -9.31 -6.15
N ASN A 70 -3.17 -10.03 -5.40
CA ASN A 70 -4.62 -9.81 -5.31
C ASN A 70 -5.01 -9.31 -3.92
N PHE A 71 -5.68 -8.17 -3.85
CA PHE A 71 -6.29 -7.63 -2.62
C PHE A 71 -7.75 -8.06 -2.55
N TRP A 72 -8.14 -8.68 -1.44
CA TRP A 72 -9.45 -9.30 -1.27
C TRP A 72 -9.91 -9.32 0.19
N ALA A 73 -11.14 -9.78 0.44
CA ALA A 73 -11.65 -10.05 1.77
C ALA A 73 -12.70 -11.18 1.75
N THR A 74 -12.89 -11.86 2.87
CA THR A 74 -13.88 -12.96 3.00
C THR A 74 -15.32 -12.49 2.83
N TRP A 75 -15.63 -11.25 3.18
CA TRP A 75 -16.95 -10.62 3.02
C TRP A 75 -17.20 -10.05 1.63
N CYS A 76 -16.19 -10.00 0.76
CA CYS A 76 -16.29 -9.47 -0.60
C CYS A 76 -16.86 -10.53 -1.55
N GLY A 77 -18.11 -10.40 -1.95
CA GLY A 77 -18.80 -11.36 -2.83
C GLY A 77 -18.05 -11.64 -4.14
N PRO A 78 -17.69 -10.62 -4.96
CA PRO A 78 -16.94 -10.82 -6.19
C PRO A 78 -15.57 -11.50 -5.96
N CYS A 79 -14.87 -11.19 -4.84
CA CYS A 79 -13.60 -11.83 -4.51
C CYS A 79 -13.77 -13.35 -4.31
N ARG A 80 -14.82 -13.75 -3.61
CA ARG A 80 -15.12 -15.16 -3.37
C ARG A 80 -15.37 -15.94 -4.65
N ILE A 81 -15.99 -15.30 -5.63
CA ILE A 81 -16.33 -15.91 -6.94
C ILE A 81 -15.07 -16.22 -7.74
N GLU A 82 -14.05 -15.36 -7.72
CA GLU A 82 -12.83 -15.56 -8.52
C GLU A 82 -11.82 -16.56 -7.90
N MET A 83 -11.85 -16.76 -6.56
CA MET A 83 -10.86 -17.58 -5.85
C MET A 83 -10.71 -19.02 -6.37
N PRO A 84 -11.77 -19.76 -6.72
CA PRO A 84 -11.61 -21.09 -7.30
C PRO A 84 -10.89 -21.09 -8.66
N ALA A 85 -11.13 -20.09 -9.51
CA ALA A 85 -10.43 -19.93 -10.79
C ALA A 85 -8.96 -19.56 -10.56
N MET A 86 -8.66 -18.70 -9.58
CA MET A 86 -7.28 -18.40 -9.16
C MET A 86 -6.55 -19.65 -8.67
N GLU A 87 -7.22 -20.56 -7.94
CA GLU A 87 -6.61 -21.81 -7.49
C GLU A 87 -6.26 -22.72 -8.66
N ARG A 88 -7.15 -22.84 -9.66
CA ARG A 88 -6.86 -23.64 -10.87
C ARG A 88 -5.70 -23.03 -11.65
N LEU A 89 -5.68 -21.72 -11.83
CA LEU A 89 -4.56 -20.99 -12.41
C LEU A 89 -3.26 -21.25 -11.64
N TYR A 90 -3.29 -21.17 -10.31
CA TYR A 90 -2.14 -21.41 -9.46
C TYR A 90 -1.54 -22.81 -9.67
N ARG A 91 -2.38 -23.83 -9.83
CA ARG A 91 -1.95 -25.21 -10.08
C ARG A 91 -1.39 -25.43 -11.47
N ALA A 92 -1.76 -24.60 -12.43
CA ALA A 92 -1.33 -24.74 -13.82
C ALA A 92 0.14 -24.33 -14.04
N TYR A 93 0.73 -23.51 -13.14
CA TYR A 93 2.06 -22.96 -13.33
C TYR A 93 3.07 -23.45 -12.28
N SER A 94 4.36 -23.46 -12.66
CA SER A 94 5.47 -23.78 -11.76
C SER A 94 5.68 -22.71 -10.69
N ARG A 95 5.85 -23.15 -9.44
CA ARG A 95 6.22 -22.24 -8.31
C ARG A 95 7.59 -21.58 -8.48
N LYS A 96 8.41 -22.00 -9.42
CA LYS A 96 9.67 -21.36 -9.76
C LYS A 96 9.47 -20.06 -10.55
N ASP A 97 8.43 -19.99 -11.36
CA ASP A 97 8.21 -18.94 -12.35
C ASP A 97 7.03 -18.01 -12.01
N PHE A 98 6.05 -18.52 -11.26
CA PHE A 98 4.81 -17.84 -10.96
C PHE A 98 4.39 -18.01 -9.50
N GLU A 99 3.86 -16.93 -8.90
CA GLU A 99 3.32 -16.94 -7.56
C GLU A 99 2.02 -16.14 -7.49
N ILE A 100 1.10 -16.56 -6.62
CA ILE A 100 -0.06 -15.76 -6.22
C ILE A 100 0.12 -15.34 -4.77
N LEU A 101 0.01 -14.05 -4.51
CA LEU A 101 -0.12 -13.50 -3.17
C LEU A 101 -1.53 -12.95 -2.98
N ALA A 102 -2.38 -13.68 -2.27
CA ALA A 102 -3.72 -13.21 -1.92
C ALA A 102 -3.67 -12.44 -0.59
N VAL A 103 -3.66 -11.11 -0.68
CA VAL A 103 -3.58 -10.22 0.49
C VAL A 103 -4.99 -9.94 1.01
N SER A 104 -5.34 -10.56 2.13
CA SER A 104 -6.60 -10.33 2.82
C SER A 104 -6.56 -9.03 3.62
N THR A 105 -7.62 -8.25 3.47
CA THR A 105 -7.86 -7.02 4.25
C THR A 105 -8.84 -7.25 5.41
N ASP A 106 -9.11 -8.51 5.75
CA ASP A 106 -9.97 -8.84 6.88
C ASP A 106 -9.30 -8.44 8.20
N PRO A 107 -9.91 -7.57 9.03
CA PRO A 107 -9.32 -7.18 10.33
C PRO A 107 -9.08 -8.36 11.27
N GLN A 108 -9.87 -9.43 11.12
CA GLN A 108 -9.77 -10.65 11.93
C GLN A 108 -8.64 -11.60 11.46
N GLY A 109 -8.01 -11.32 10.33
CA GLY A 109 -6.88 -12.07 9.78
C GLY A 109 -7.17 -13.58 9.65
N ALA A 110 -6.28 -14.42 10.16
CA ALA A 110 -6.36 -15.88 10.05
C ALA A 110 -7.64 -16.50 10.65
N ALA A 111 -8.30 -15.82 11.57
CA ALA A 111 -9.52 -16.34 12.20
C ALA A 111 -10.66 -16.54 11.19
N VAL A 112 -10.74 -15.69 10.18
CA VAL A 112 -11.78 -15.77 9.13
C VAL A 112 -11.24 -16.32 7.81
N THR A 113 -9.97 -16.06 7.48
CA THR A 113 -9.40 -16.52 6.21
C THR A 113 -9.04 -18.01 6.22
N ARG A 114 -8.70 -18.61 7.38
CA ARG A 114 -8.38 -20.05 7.47
C ARG A 114 -9.59 -20.93 7.17
N PRO A 115 -10.78 -20.74 7.78
CA PRO A 115 -11.97 -21.49 7.40
C PRO A 115 -12.29 -21.35 5.92
N PHE A 116 -12.20 -20.14 5.38
CA PHE A 116 -12.42 -19.87 3.95
C PHE A 116 -11.44 -20.64 3.07
N GLN A 117 -10.13 -20.59 3.39
CA GLN A 117 -9.10 -21.33 2.65
C GLN A 117 -9.39 -22.83 2.62
N GLN A 118 -9.78 -23.39 3.77
CA GLN A 118 -10.10 -24.84 3.90
C GLN A 118 -11.33 -25.22 3.08
N GLU A 119 -12.41 -24.44 3.18
CA GLU A 119 -13.66 -24.65 2.45
C GLU A 119 -13.41 -24.66 0.94
N HIS A 120 -12.64 -23.69 0.43
CA HIS A 120 -12.35 -23.53 -0.99
C HIS A 120 -11.10 -24.28 -1.46
N ARG A 121 -10.41 -25.00 -0.56
CA ARG A 121 -9.19 -25.80 -0.81
C ARG A 121 -8.10 -24.98 -1.53
N LEU A 122 -7.93 -23.72 -1.10
CA LEU A 122 -6.93 -22.83 -1.69
C LEU A 122 -5.53 -23.21 -1.21
N THR A 123 -4.56 -23.28 -2.13
CA THR A 123 -3.18 -23.68 -1.83
C THR A 123 -2.17 -22.56 -2.01
N PHE A 124 -2.54 -21.46 -2.67
CA PHE A 124 -1.69 -20.28 -2.79
C PHE A 124 -1.57 -19.53 -1.44
N PRO A 125 -0.47 -18.77 -1.24
CA PRO A 125 -0.28 -17.96 -0.04
C PRO A 125 -1.38 -16.93 0.19
N ILE A 126 -1.97 -16.96 1.39
CA ILE A 126 -2.84 -15.91 1.89
C ILE A 126 -2.07 -15.12 2.93
N LEU A 127 -1.94 -13.81 2.72
CA LEU A 127 -1.26 -12.87 3.59
C LEU A 127 -2.27 -11.95 4.27
N HIS A 128 -1.93 -11.41 5.45
CA HIS A 128 -2.84 -10.58 6.22
C HIS A 128 -2.36 -9.13 6.29
N ASP A 129 -3.17 -8.22 5.72
CA ASP A 129 -3.04 -6.77 5.78
C ASP A 129 -4.22 -6.20 6.59
N SER A 130 -4.33 -6.60 7.85
CA SER A 130 -5.51 -6.37 8.70
C SER A 130 -5.76 -4.89 9.01
N ASP A 131 -4.76 -4.03 8.89
CA ASP A 131 -4.84 -2.57 9.01
C ASP A 131 -4.93 -1.86 7.65
N PHE A 132 -5.00 -2.62 6.55
CA PHE A 132 -5.13 -2.14 5.18
C PHE A 132 -4.03 -1.17 4.73
N ARG A 133 -2.83 -1.24 5.32
CA ARG A 133 -1.74 -0.31 4.99
C ARG A 133 -1.10 -0.60 3.65
N VAL A 134 -0.90 -1.87 3.33
CA VAL A 134 -0.36 -2.30 2.04
C VAL A 134 -1.38 -2.03 0.94
N GLY A 135 -2.66 -2.37 1.16
CA GLY A 135 -3.73 -2.04 0.22
C GLY A 135 -3.80 -0.55 -0.11
N LEU A 136 -3.70 0.32 0.90
CA LEU A 136 -3.65 1.77 0.70
C LEU A 136 -2.41 2.23 -0.07
N ALA A 137 -1.24 1.63 0.19
CA ALA A 137 0.00 1.95 -0.52
C ALA A 137 -0.09 1.60 -2.01
N TYR A 138 -0.83 0.56 -2.36
CA TYR A 138 -1.13 0.17 -3.75
C TYR A 138 -2.31 0.93 -4.36
N GLY A 139 -3.08 1.67 -3.55
CA GLY A 139 -4.31 2.33 -4.00
C GLY A 139 -5.48 1.37 -4.23
N ALA A 140 -5.49 0.22 -3.58
CA ALA A 140 -6.55 -0.80 -3.66
C ALA A 140 -7.80 -0.34 -2.89
N ARG A 141 -8.50 0.67 -3.40
CA ARG A 141 -9.69 1.27 -2.75
C ARG A 141 -10.97 0.48 -2.96
N THR A 142 -10.99 -0.44 -3.90
CA THR A 142 -12.11 -1.35 -4.21
C THR A 142 -11.58 -2.77 -4.25
N LEU A 143 -12.44 -3.74 -3.89
CA LEU A 143 -12.10 -5.16 -3.90
C LEU A 143 -12.97 -5.93 -4.89
N PRO A 144 -12.43 -6.95 -5.56
CA PRO A 144 -11.01 -7.28 -5.60
C PRO A 144 -10.23 -6.30 -6.46
N MET A 145 -8.94 -6.15 -6.17
CA MET A 145 -7.99 -5.43 -7.01
C MET A 145 -6.73 -6.25 -7.18
N THR A 146 -6.32 -6.47 -8.43
CA THR A 146 -5.17 -7.31 -8.73
C THR A 146 -4.09 -6.53 -9.48
N PHE A 147 -2.84 -6.77 -9.11
CA PHE A 147 -1.66 -6.26 -9.80
C PHE A 147 -0.87 -7.44 -10.37
N MET A 148 -0.58 -7.38 -11.67
CA MET A 148 0.38 -8.29 -12.28
C MET A 148 1.76 -7.67 -12.21
N VAL A 149 2.66 -8.35 -11.51
CA VAL A 149 4.04 -7.88 -11.29
C VAL A 149 4.99 -8.81 -12.03
N ASP A 150 5.90 -8.23 -12.83
CA ASP A 150 6.87 -9.01 -13.60
C ASP A 150 8.04 -9.51 -12.74
N ARG A 151 8.95 -10.28 -13.36
CA ARG A 151 10.13 -10.86 -12.70
C ARG A 151 11.08 -9.83 -12.09
N ARG A 152 11.06 -8.59 -12.60
CA ARG A 152 11.87 -7.47 -12.10
C ARG A 152 11.16 -6.68 -10.99
N GLY A 153 9.89 -7.03 -10.70
CA GLY A 153 9.08 -6.37 -9.71
C GLY A 153 8.39 -5.10 -10.22
N ILE A 154 8.22 -4.98 -11.53
CA ILE A 154 7.49 -3.86 -12.15
C ILE A 154 6.03 -4.25 -12.33
N VAL A 155 5.12 -3.39 -11.93
CA VAL A 155 3.69 -3.54 -12.20
C VAL A 155 3.45 -3.44 -13.70
N ARG A 156 2.85 -4.46 -14.28
CA ARG A 156 2.54 -4.50 -15.72
C ARG A 156 1.07 -4.26 -16.01
N GLN A 157 0.22 -4.64 -15.08
CA GLN A 157 -1.22 -4.43 -15.22
C GLN A 157 -1.89 -4.26 -13.86
N GLN A 158 -2.92 -3.43 -13.82
CA GLN A 158 -3.89 -3.31 -12.73
C GLN A 158 -5.23 -3.84 -13.25
N ILE A 159 -5.90 -4.65 -12.45
CA ILE A 159 -7.18 -5.26 -12.79
C ILE A 159 -8.15 -4.91 -11.67
N PHE A 160 -9.21 -4.21 -12.02
CA PHE A 160 -10.26 -3.77 -11.11
C PHE A 160 -11.44 -4.74 -11.19
N GLY A 161 -11.91 -5.20 -10.03
CA GLY A 161 -13.02 -6.14 -9.95
C GLY A 161 -12.61 -7.59 -10.27
N ALA A 162 -13.56 -8.51 -10.06
CA ALA A 162 -13.34 -9.93 -10.30
C ALA A 162 -13.11 -10.22 -11.79
N ARG A 163 -12.24 -11.20 -12.04
CA ARG A 163 -11.91 -11.66 -13.39
C ARG A 163 -12.03 -13.18 -13.49
N ASP A 164 -12.34 -13.65 -14.70
CA ASP A 164 -12.17 -15.06 -15.04
C ASP A 164 -10.67 -15.36 -15.24
N TRP A 165 -10.08 -16.01 -14.26
CA TRP A 165 -8.67 -16.39 -14.28
C TRP A 165 -8.38 -17.65 -15.08
N GLU A 166 -9.41 -18.34 -15.60
CA GLU A 166 -9.29 -19.47 -16.53
C GLU A 166 -9.39 -19.03 -17.99
N ALA A 167 -9.76 -17.80 -18.24
CA ALA A 167 -9.84 -17.25 -19.59
C ALA A 167 -8.46 -17.30 -20.29
N PRO A 168 -8.41 -17.61 -21.62
CA PRO A 168 -7.15 -17.65 -22.37
C PRO A 168 -6.29 -16.40 -22.24
N GLU A 169 -6.91 -15.23 -22.08
CA GLU A 169 -6.23 -13.94 -21.94
C GLU A 169 -5.44 -13.83 -20.63
N ALA A 170 -5.92 -14.49 -19.56
CA ALA A 170 -5.20 -14.52 -18.28
C ALA A 170 -3.92 -15.35 -18.41
N HIS A 171 -4.01 -16.52 -19.06
CA HIS A 171 -2.86 -17.38 -19.35
C HIS A 171 -1.85 -16.69 -20.27
N GLN A 172 -2.31 -16.08 -21.36
CA GLN A 172 -1.45 -15.35 -22.31
C GLN A 172 -0.68 -14.22 -21.62
N LEU A 173 -1.34 -13.46 -20.72
CA LEU A 173 -0.69 -12.41 -19.95
C LEU A 173 0.45 -12.98 -19.09
N ILE A 174 0.20 -14.05 -18.35
CA ILE A 174 1.20 -14.67 -17.48
C ILE A 174 2.37 -15.19 -18.30
N GLU A 175 2.09 -15.92 -19.39
CA GLU A 175 3.13 -16.46 -20.27
C GLU A 175 3.99 -15.36 -20.93
N MET A 176 3.36 -14.25 -21.33
CA MET A 176 4.08 -13.10 -21.85
C MET A 176 5.02 -12.51 -20.79
N LEU A 177 4.55 -12.36 -19.54
CA LEU A 177 5.36 -11.83 -18.44
C LEU A 177 6.47 -12.79 -18.00
N MET A 178 6.30 -14.10 -18.18
CA MET A 178 7.35 -15.08 -17.91
C MET A 178 8.50 -15.03 -18.92
N LYS A 179 8.25 -14.55 -20.14
CA LYS A 179 9.23 -14.45 -21.22
C LYS A 179 9.98 -13.12 -21.25
N SER A 180 9.52 -12.12 -20.43
CA SER A 180 10.04 -10.73 -20.41
C SER A 180 11.26 -10.54 -19.50
#